data_985d7572e6e99eeab6fbdee40b5d6e99
#
_entry.id   985d7572e6e99eeab6fbdee40b5d6e99
#
_cell.length_a   1.000
_cell.length_b   1.000
_cell.length_c   1.000
_cell.angle_alpha   90.00
_cell.angle_beta   90.00
_cell.angle_gamma   90.00
#
_symmetry.space_group_name_H-M   'P 1'
#
loop_
_entity.id
_entity.type
_entity.pdbx_description
1 polymer ?
#
loop_
_entity_poly.entity_id
_entity_poly.type
_entity_poly.pdbx_seq_one_letter_code
_entity_poly.pdbx_strand_id
1 'polypeptide(L)'
;MGILGRIGRALAALLRRFGRLVLTFLEIVGLRSAAHRESAEQLMRFKQCYAEFRALLGANHDFLEDLTDVEQKLLHVEPVDPAFIKRKVVRLIASVHRMGASLNAISRDRYSALPGRLDAIGAVLQTRLAEAPTGREGSPELVLRLDQLGANGVASVGGKMAHLGEVRNNVGLPTPDGFAVTADFDAE
;
A
#
# COMPACT_ATOMS: atom_id res chain seq x y z
N MET A 1 -88.26 -7.53 20.02
CA MET A 1 -87.09 -7.47 19.13
C MET A 1 -86.20 -6.35 19.50
N GLY A 2 -85.48 -6.37 20.64
CA GLY A 2 -84.78 -5.18 21.08
C GLY A 2 -83.36 -5.44 21.68
N ILE A 3 -83.15 -6.53 22.41
CA ILE A 3 -81.94 -6.69 23.24
C ILE A 3 -80.81 -7.38 22.46
N LEU A 4 -81.04 -8.40 21.69
CA LEU A 4 -80.05 -9.08 20.87
C LEU A 4 -79.39 -8.18 19.80
N GLY A 5 -80.15 -7.26 19.19
CA GLY A 5 -79.59 -6.29 18.19
C GLY A 5 -78.75 -5.21 18.80
N ARG A 6 -78.94 -4.86 20.08
CA ARG A 6 -78.10 -3.92 20.80
C ARG A 6 -76.79 -4.54 21.24
N ILE A 7 -76.76 -5.81 21.64
CA ILE A 7 -75.59 -6.58 22.02
C ILE A 7 -74.69 -6.80 20.78
N GLY A 8 -75.32 -7.21 19.64
CA GLY A 8 -74.51 -7.38 18.39
C GLY A 8 -73.83 -6.11 17.89
N ARG A 9 -74.51 -4.97 17.99
CA ARG A 9 -73.86 -3.64 17.62
C ARG A 9 -72.80 -3.25 18.57
N ALA A 10 -72.94 -3.50 19.87
CA ALA A 10 -71.91 -3.20 20.88
C ALA A 10 -70.68 -4.09 20.68
N LEU A 11 -70.83 -5.39 20.40
CA LEU A 11 -69.78 -6.33 20.12
C LEU A 11 -69.02 -5.96 18.84
N ALA A 12 -69.73 -5.60 17.78
CA ALA A 12 -69.15 -5.15 16.53
C ALA A 12 -68.37 -3.82 16.67
N ALA A 13 -68.84 -2.93 17.53
CA ALA A 13 -68.11 -1.69 17.85
C ALA A 13 -66.85 -1.95 18.67
N LEU A 14 -66.88 -2.90 19.58
CA LEU A 14 -65.72 -3.31 20.40
C LEU A 14 -64.66 -3.98 19.54
N LEU A 15 -65.06 -4.89 18.65
CA LEU A 15 -64.15 -5.55 17.69
C LEU A 15 -63.51 -4.55 16.74
N ARG A 16 -64.24 -3.55 16.26
CA ARG A 16 -63.67 -2.49 15.42
C ARG A 16 -62.66 -1.58 16.18
N ARG A 17 -62.91 -1.32 17.44
CA ARG A 17 -61.97 -0.56 18.30
C ARG A 17 -60.74 -1.36 18.60
N PHE A 18 -60.88 -2.65 18.91
CA PHE A 18 -59.74 -3.55 19.15
C PHE A 18 -58.87 -3.73 17.90
N GLY A 19 -59.51 -3.93 16.74
CA GLY A 19 -58.81 -4.03 15.47
C GLY A 19 -57.98 -2.78 15.13
N ARG A 20 -58.50 -1.58 15.40
CA ARG A 20 -57.75 -0.32 15.24
C ARG A 20 -56.57 -0.21 16.19
N LEU A 21 -56.73 -0.60 17.45
CA LEU A 21 -55.67 -0.62 18.44
C LEU A 21 -54.51 -1.55 18.03
N VAL A 22 -54.86 -2.76 17.52
CA VAL A 22 -53.86 -3.72 17.03
C VAL A 22 -53.13 -3.17 15.82
N LEU A 23 -53.83 -2.56 14.87
CA LEU A 23 -53.20 -1.95 13.68
C LEU A 23 -52.24 -0.80 14.07
N THR A 24 -52.68 0.09 14.96
CA THR A 24 -51.80 1.19 15.47
C THR A 24 -50.61 0.64 16.22
N PHE A 25 -50.75 -0.43 16.98
CA PHE A 25 -49.63 -1.08 17.66
C PHE A 25 -48.64 -1.69 16.67
N LEU A 26 -49.14 -2.37 15.63
CA LEU A 26 -48.31 -2.94 14.56
C LEU A 26 -47.57 -1.85 13.78
N GLU A 27 -48.20 -0.72 13.50
CA GLU A 27 -47.53 0.45 12.89
C GLU A 27 -46.41 1.00 13.77
N ILE A 28 -46.67 1.20 15.07
CA ILE A 28 -45.65 1.70 16.01
C ILE A 28 -44.48 0.72 16.13
N VAL A 29 -44.72 -0.57 16.20
CA VAL A 29 -43.68 -1.61 16.25
C VAL A 29 -42.94 -1.68 14.94
N GLY A 30 -43.63 -1.55 13.80
CA GLY A 30 -43.03 -1.50 12.46
C GLY A 30 -42.13 -0.30 12.28
N LEU A 31 -42.58 0.88 12.69
CA LEU A 31 -41.78 2.12 12.66
C LEU A 31 -40.53 2.03 13.57
N ARG A 32 -40.67 1.47 14.77
CA ARG A 32 -39.52 1.23 15.67
C ARG A 32 -38.52 0.25 15.09
N SER A 33 -38.97 -0.83 14.47
CA SER A 33 -38.08 -1.80 13.84
C SER A 33 -37.35 -1.22 12.62
N ALA A 34 -38.01 -0.37 11.84
CA ALA A 34 -37.38 0.34 10.70
C ALA A 34 -36.32 1.33 11.17
N ALA A 35 -36.64 2.17 12.16
CA ALA A 35 -35.68 3.10 12.73
C ALA A 35 -34.47 2.40 13.37
N HIS A 36 -34.67 1.26 13.99
CA HIS A 36 -33.57 0.47 14.56
C HIS A 36 -32.70 -0.18 13.48
N ARG A 37 -33.27 -0.63 12.38
CA ARG A 37 -32.52 -1.15 11.22
C ARG A 37 -31.69 -0.06 10.56
N GLU A 38 -32.27 1.12 10.34
CA GLU A 38 -31.57 2.26 9.76
C GLU A 38 -30.37 2.70 10.61
N SER A 39 -30.53 2.77 11.92
CA SER A 39 -29.44 3.09 12.84
C SER A 39 -28.35 2.01 12.87
N ALA A 40 -28.69 0.74 12.76
CA ALA A 40 -27.75 -0.37 12.69
C ALA A 40 -26.95 -0.34 11.36
N GLU A 41 -27.63 -0.06 10.25
CA GLU A 41 -26.94 0.11 8.95
C GLU A 41 -25.99 1.29 8.93
N GLN A 42 -26.40 2.43 9.49
CA GLN A 42 -25.54 3.61 9.62
C GLN A 42 -24.29 3.31 10.46
N LEU A 43 -24.45 2.58 11.56
CA LEU A 43 -23.34 2.16 12.41
C LEU A 43 -22.39 1.22 11.69
N MET A 44 -22.92 0.27 10.91
CA MET A 44 -22.09 -0.63 10.10
C MET A 44 -21.30 0.12 9.04
N ARG A 45 -21.93 1.04 8.32
CA ARG A 45 -21.26 1.91 7.33
C ARG A 45 -20.17 2.75 7.98
N PHE A 46 -20.43 3.31 9.14
CA PHE A 46 -19.43 4.07 9.89
C PHE A 46 -18.22 3.21 10.27
N LYS A 47 -18.46 2.00 10.81
CA LYS A 47 -17.39 1.06 11.17
C LYS A 47 -16.55 0.67 9.96
N GLN A 48 -17.19 0.42 8.82
CA GLN A 48 -16.49 0.10 7.59
C GLN A 48 -15.64 1.28 7.09
N CYS A 49 -16.21 2.47 7.03
CA CYS A 49 -15.48 3.69 6.65
C CYS A 49 -14.29 3.97 7.59
N TYR A 50 -14.47 3.77 8.89
CA TYR A 50 -13.41 3.92 9.88
C TYR A 50 -12.30 2.86 9.71
N ALA A 51 -12.65 1.61 9.38
CA ALA A 51 -11.67 0.56 9.11
C ALA A 51 -10.82 0.91 7.87
N GLU A 52 -11.46 1.36 6.78
CA GLU A 52 -10.77 1.80 5.57
C GLU A 52 -9.88 3.03 5.82
N PHE A 53 -10.35 3.98 6.62
CA PHE A 53 -9.54 5.14 7.01
C PHE A 53 -8.29 4.73 7.80
N ARG A 54 -8.41 3.78 8.73
CA ARG A 54 -7.25 3.24 9.44
C ARG A 54 -6.29 2.50 8.51
N ALA A 55 -6.81 1.73 7.56
CA ALA A 55 -5.98 1.05 6.56
C ALA A 55 -5.21 2.03 5.68
N LEU A 56 -5.86 3.14 5.26
CA LEU A 56 -5.22 4.23 4.53
C LEU A 56 -4.08 4.86 5.33
N LEU A 57 -4.31 5.18 6.61
CA LEU A 57 -3.27 5.74 7.47
C LEU A 57 -2.10 4.77 7.69
N GLY A 58 -2.37 3.47 7.86
CA GLY A 58 -1.32 2.44 7.95
C GLY A 58 -0.49 2.36 6.68
N ALA A 59 -1.13 2.32 5.51
CA ALA A 59 -0.42 2.29 4.23
C ALA A 59 0.39 3.57 3.98
N ASN A 60 -0.11 4.73 4.42
CA ASN A 60 0.65 5.99 4.38
C ASN A 60 1.88 5.97 5.30
N HIS A 61 1.76 5.38 6.49
CA HIS A 61 2.90 5.21 7.40
C HIS A 61 3.97 4.34 6.76
N ASP A 62 3.61 3.17 6.24
CA ASP A 62 4.52 2.26 5.55
C ASP A 62 5.22 2.95 4.36
N PHE A 63 4.49 3.77 3.61
CA PHE A 63 5.02 4.54 2.50
C PHE A 63 6.09 5.54 2.94
N LEU A 64 5.81 6.31 4.00
CA LEU A 64 6.74 7.31 4.53
C LEU A 64 7.98 6.67 5.14
N GLU A 65 7.84 5.54 5.81
CA GLU A 65 8.96 4.76 6.35
C GLU A 65 9.89 4.29 5.22
N ASP A 66 9.34 3.63 4.19
CA ASP A 66 10.11 3.18 3.04
C ASP A 66 10.77 4.34 2.27
N LEU A 67 10.08 5.48 2.16
CA LEU A 67 10.64 6.68 1.52
C LEU A 67 11.81 7.26 2.33
N THR A 68 11.66 7.32 3.64
CA THR A 68 12.73 7.80 4.55
C THR A 68 13.97 6.90 4.49
N ASP A 69 13.77 5.58 4.42
CA ASP A 69 14.87 4.63 4.26
C ASP A 69 15.65 4.87 2.96
N VAL A 70 14.93 5.14 1.85
CA VAL A 70 15.56 5.47 0.57
C VAL A 70 16.32 6.80 0.67
N GLU A 71 15.71 7.83 1.25
CA GLU A 71 16.34 9.14 1.43
C GLU A 71 17.60 9.05 2.26
N GLN A 72 17.56 8.35 3.39
CA GLN A 72 18.74 8.14 4.24
C GLN A 72 19.87 7.43 3.50
N LYS A 73 19.56 6.40 2.71
CA LYS A 73 20.56 5.70 1.91
C LYS A 73 21.18 6.60 0.84
N LEU A 74 20.39 7.46 0.21
CA LEU A 74 20.89 8.41 -0.82
C LEU A 74 21.75 9.53 -0.25
N LEU A 75 21.50 9.93 1.01
CA LEU A 75 22.29 10.95 1.70
C LEU A 75 23.65 10.44 2.19
N HIS A 76 23.80 9.13 2.36
CA HIS A 76 25.08 8.53 2.73
C HIS A 76 25.93 8.35 1.47
N VAL A 77 27.23 8.63 1.62
CA VAL A 77 28.24 8.53 0.53
C VAL A 77 28.49 7.07 0.10
N GLU A 78 27.82 6.12 0.71
CA GLU A 78 27.97 4.70 0.37
C GLU A 78 27.22 4.35 -0.92
N PRO A 79 27.78 3.46 -1.76
CA PRO A 79 27.12 3.00 -2.96
C PRO A 79 25.79 2.33 -2.61
N VAL A 80 24.74 2.74 -3.28
CA VAL A 80 23.39 2.20 -3.06
C VAL A 80 23.22 0.94 -3.88
N ASP A 81 22.95 -0.18 -3.20
CA ASP A 81 22.62 -1.46 -3.85
C ASP A 81 21.37 -1.31 -4.73
N PRO A 82 21.46 -1.57 -6.06
CA PRO A 82 20.32 -1.51 -6.96
C PRO A 82 19.16 -2.44 -6.54
N ALA A 83 19.48 -3.59 -5.93
CA ALA A 83 18.47 -4.52 -5.43
C ALA A 83 17.70 -3.92 -4.23
N PHE A 84 18.36 -3.12 -3.38
CA PHE A 84 17.70 -2.38 -2.32
C PHE A 84 16.66 -1.39 -2.90
N ILE A 85 17.06 -0.58 -3.87
CA ILE A 85 16.16 0.39 -4.52
C ILE A 85 14.98 -0.33 -5.17
N LYS A 86 15.24 -1.41 -5.90
CA LYS A 86 14.18 -2.21 -6.55
C LYS A 86 13.15 -2.71 -5.54
N ARG A 87 13.60 -3.30 -4.43
CA ARG A 87 12.70 -3.77 -3.35
C ARG A 87 11.88 -2.63 -2.76
N LYS A 88 12.51 -1.47 -2.48
CA LYS A 88 11.82 -0.30 -1.89
C LYS A 88 10.78 0.28 -2.84
N VAL A 89 11.08 0.42 -4.13
CA VAL A 89 10.12 0.93 -5.13
C VAL A 89 8.92 -0.01 -5.25
N VAL A 90 9.12 -1.33 -5.26
CA VAL A 90 7.99 -2.28 -5.27
C VAL A 90 7.09 -2.11 -4.03
N ARG A 91 7.67 -1.92 -2.85
CA ARG A 91 6.91 -1.68 -1.61
C ARG A 91 6.18 -0.33 -1.64
N LEU A 92 6.81 0.72 -2.11
CA LEU A 92 6.20 2.05 -2.27
C LEU A 92 4.99 1.99 -3.21
N ILE A 93 5.12 1.33 -4.37
CA ILE A 93 4.01 1.12 -5.31
C ILE A 93 2.86 0.38 -4.61
N ALA A 94 3.14 -0.71 -3.90
CA ALA A 94 2.13 -1.48 -3.19
C ALA A 94 1.42 -0.65 -2.10
N SER A 95 2.14 0.21 -1.37
CA SER A 95 1.56 1.10 -0.36
C SER A 95 0.64 2.14 -0.98
N VAL A 96 1.03 2.74 -2.12
CA VAL A 96 0.20 3.70 -2.86
C VAL A 96 -1.07 3.03 -3.40
N HIS A 97 -0.99 1.80 -3.90
CA HIS A 97 -2.18 1.04 -4.34
C HIS A 97 -3.14 0.78 -3.17
N ARG A 98 -2.63 0.39 -2.00
CA ARG A 98 -3.46 0.21 -0.79
C ARG A 98 -4.15 1.52 -0.38
N MET A 99 -3.41 2.64 -0.37
CA MET A 99 -3.98 3.95 -0.09
C MET A 99 -5.08 4.32 -1.10
N GLY A 100 -4.85 4.11 -2.39
CA GLY A 100 -5.81 4.36 -3.45
C GLY A 100 -7.09 3.52 -3.32
N ALA A 101 -6.95 2.25 -2.99
CA ALA A 101 -8.09 1.35 -2.76
C ALA A 101 -8.94 1.79 -1.57
N SER A 102 -8.32 2.07 -0.41
CA SER A 102 -9.03 2.53 0.78
C SER A 102 -9.67 3.91 0.58
N LEU A 103 -8.99 4.84 -0.11
CA LEU A 103 -9.58 6.13 -0.48
C LEU A 103 -10.81 5.97 -1.36
N ASN A 104 -10.76 5.08 -2.35
CA ASN A 104 -11.88 4.82 -3.24
C ASN A 104 -13.06 4.19 -2.49
N ALA A 105 -12.79 3.24 -1.59
CA ALA A 105 -13.81 2.64 -0.71
C ALA A 105 -14.49 3.68 0.19
N ILE A 106 -13.74 4.60 0.81
CA ILE A 106 -14.28 5.69 1.66
C ILE A 106 -15.14 6.64 0.82
N SER A 107 -14.67 6.99 -0.39
CA SER A 107 -15.30 7.97 -1.27
C SER A 107 -16.46 7.42 -2.11
N ARG A 108 -16.82 6.15 -1.95
CA ARG A 108 -17.85 5.44 -2.74
C ARG A 108 -17.54 5.48 -4.24
N ASP A 109 -16.35 5.02 -4.59
CA ASP A 109 -15.84 4.93 -5.97
C ASP A 109 -15.78 6.25 -6.75
N ARG A 110 -15.75 7.38 -6.02
CA ARG A 110 -15.63 8.71 -6.63
C ARG A 110 -14.35 8.86 -7.45
N TYR A 111 -13.33 8.10 -7.12
CA TYR A 111 -12.01 8.12 -7.77
C TYR A 111 -11.74 6.83 -8.55
N SER A 112 -12.76 6.31 -9.26
CA SER A 112 -12.67 5.05 -10.02
C SER A 112 -11.55 5.00 -11.06
N ALA A 113 -11.10 6.15 -11.58
CA ALA A 113 -9.98 6.24 -12.51
C ALA A 113 -8.59 6.16 -11.82
N LEU A 114 -8.52 6.27 -10.48
CA LEU A 114 -7.27 6.32 -9.74
C LEU A 114 -6.46 5.01 -9.87
N PRO A 115 -7.03 3.80 -9.72
CA PRO A 115 -6.26 2.56 -9.86
C PRO A 115 -5.53 2.47 -11.20
N GLY A 116 -6.21 2.73 -12.31
CA GLY A 116 -5.58 2.66 -13.64
C GLY A 116 -4.44 3.67 -13.84
N ARG A 117 -4.50 4.83 -13.19
CA ARG A 117 -3.39 5.78 -13.20
C ARG A 117 -2.22 5.31 -12.35
N LEU A 118 -2.48 4.69 -11.20
CA LEU A 118 -1.45 4.10 -10.34
C LEU A 118 -0.75 2.93 -11.04
N ASP A 119 -1.50 2.07 -11.73
CA ASP A 119 -0.95 0.99 -12.55
C ASP A 119 -0.01 1.52 -13.64
N ALA A 120 -0.43 2.58 -14.35
CA ALA A 120 0.39 3.20 -15.38
C ALA A 120 1.70 3.78 -14.82
N ILE A 121 1.65 4.47 -13.67
CA ILE A 121 2.85 4.98 -12.98
C ILE A 121 3.74 3.82 -12.54
N GLY A 122 3.16 2.79 -11.95
CA GLY A 122 3.87 1.59 -11.52
C GLY A 122 4.61 0.91 -12.67
N ALA A 123 3.98 0.77 -13.83
CA ALA A 123 4.59 0.20 -15.04
C ALA A 123 5.78 1.03 -15.53
N VAL A 124 5.66 2.37 -15.55
CA VAL A 124 6.76 3.25 -15.93
C VAL A 124 7.94 3.10 -14.98
N LEU A 125 7.69 3.07 -13.66
CA LEU A 125 8.74 2.90 -12.66
C LEU A 125 9.44 1.54 -12.79
N GLN A 126 8.68 0.47 -13.00
CA GLN A 126 9.25 -0.88 -13.22
C GLN A 126 10.10 -0.95 -14.48
N THR A 127 9.67 -0.33 -15.58
CA THR A 127 10.46 -0.24 -16.81
C THR A 127 11.76 0.50 -16.58
N ARG A 128 11.72 1.66 -15.91
CA ARG A 128 12.92 2.43 -15.57
C ARG A 128 13.89 1.67 -14.66
N LEU A 129 13.36 0.89 -13.72
CA LEU A 129 14.18 0.04 -12.85
C LEU A 129 14.80 -1.16 -13.58
N ALA A 130 14.15 -1.65 -14.63
CA ALA A 130 14.69 -2.71 -15.48
C ALA A 130 15.78 -2.18 -16.42
N GLU A 131 15.63 -0.94 -16.90
CA GLU A 131 16.61 -0.24 -17.75
C GLU A 131 17.77 0.34 -16.95
N ALA A 132 17.60 0.53 -15.63
CA ALA A 132 18.68 1.03 -14.78
C ALA A 132 19.85 0.04 -14.86
N PRO A 133 21.07 0.50 -15.13
CA PRO A 133 22.21 -0.37 -15.15
C PRO A 133 22.25 -1.11 -13.81
N THR A 134 21.97 -2.41 -13.87
CA THR A 134 22.33 -3.28 -12.76
C THR A 134 23.82 -3.05 -12.63
N GLY A 135 24.31 -2.55 -11.49
CA GLY A 135 25.72 -2.26 -11.28
C GLY A 135 26.67 -3.48 -11.48
N ARG A 136 26.16 -4.48 -12.11
CA ARG A 136 26.82 -5.63 -12.71
C ARG A 136 27.03 -5.38 -14.20
N GLU A 137 27.81 -4.40 -14.56
CA GLU A 137 28.71 -4.60 -15.70
C GLU A 137 29.76 -5.57 -15.15
N GLY A 138 29.33 -6.83 -14.99
CA GLY A 138 30.17 -7.91 -14.55
C GLY A 138 31.28 -8.04 -15.59
N SER A 139 32.48 -7.67 -15.22
CA SER A 139 33.64 -8.24 -15.86
C SER A 139 33.48 -9.76 -15.71
N PRO A 140 33.54 -10.55 -16.79
CA PRO A 140 33.45 -12.00 -16.70
C PRO A 140 34.63 -12.57 -15.87
N GLU A 141 35.55 -11.73 -15.42
CA GLU A 141 36.69 -12.09 -14.60
C GLU A 141 36.31 -12.08 -13.14
N LEU A 142 36.37 -13.25 -12.51
CA LEU A 142 36.14 -13.42 -11.06
C LEU A 142 37.19 -12.71 -10.20
N VAL A 143 38.32 -12.35 -10.79
CA VAL A 143 39.43 -11.67 -10.13
C VAL A 143 39.91 -10.53 -11.01
N LEU A 144 39.89 -9.30 -10.49
CA LEU A 144 40.38 -8.11 -11.16
C LEU A 144 41.65 -7.58 -10.48
N ARG A 145 42.65 -7.20 -11.26
CA ARG A 145 43.87 -6.55 -10.74
C ARG A 145 43.60 -5.10 -10.38
N LEU A 146 44.37 -4.56 -9.44
CA LEU A 146 44.19 -3.19 -8.97
C LEU A 146 44.39 -2.14 -10.09
N ASP A 147 45.21 -2.45 -11.08
CA ASP A 147 45.45 -1.61 -12.26
C ASP A 147 44.25 -1.60 -13.25
N GLN A 148 43.32 -2.52 -13.12
CA GLN A 148 42.06 -2.60 -13.91
C GLN A 148 40.88 -1.95 -13.18
N LEU A 149 41.07 -1.52 -11.92
CA LEU A 149 39.99 -1.01 -11.09
C LEU A 149 39.93 0.52 -11.11
N GLY A 150 38.73 1.06 -11.05
CA GLY A 150 38.47 2.49 -10.92
C GLY A 150 37.15 2.72 -10.18
N ALA A 151 36.75 3.98 -10.02
CA ALA A 151 35.54 4.39 -9.33
C ALA A 151 34.28 3.70 -9.85
N ASN A 152 34.26 3.29 -11.13
CA ASN A 152 33.14 2.59 -11.77
C ASN A 152 32.98 1.13 -11.29
N GLY A 153 34.03 0.55 -10.70
CA GLY A 153 34.03 -0.85 -10.25
C GLY A 153 33.40 -1.10 -8.88
N VAL A 154 32.84 -0.09 -8.24
CA VAL A 154 32.28 -0.21 -6.87
C VAL A 154 31.26 -1.33 -6.72
N ALA A 155 30.43 -1.53 -7.73
CA ALA A 155 29.40 -2.56 -7.71
C ALA A 155 29.96 -4.00 -7.82
N SER A 156 31.12 -4.16 -8.48
CA SER A 156 31.75 -5.47 -8.73
C SER A 156 32.72 -5.88 -7.62
N VAL A 157 33.52 -4.93 -7.11
CA VAL A 157 34.62 -5.25 -6.17
C VAL A 157 34.48 -4.55 -4.80
N GLY A 158 33.41 -3.81 -4.60
CA GLY A 158 33.17 -3.02 -3.38
C GLY A 158 33.94 -1.69 -3.35
N GLY A 159 33.45 -0.74 -2.54
CA GLY A 159 33.93 0.63 -2.52
C GLY A 159 35.42 0.77 -2.18
N LYS A 160 35.94 -0.03 -1.24
CA LYS A 160 37.36 0.05 -0.83
C LYS A 160 38.31 -0.27 -1.97
N MET A 161 38.06 -1.35 -2.70
CA MET A 161 38.93 -1.79 -3.79
C MET A 161 38.80 -0.88 -5.01
N ALA A 162 37.59 -0.44 -5.33
CA ALA A 162 37.35 0.52 -6.40
C ALA A 162 38.08 1.87 -6.16
N HIS A 163 37.97 2.42 -4.95
CA HIS A 163 38.67 3.64 -4.59
C HIS A 163 40.20 3.47 -4.53
N LEU A 164 40.70 2.31 -4.09
CA LEU A 164 42.11 2.05 -4.10
C LEU A 164 42.64 1.98 -5.53
N GLY A 165 41.91 1.37 -6.45
CA GLY A 165 42.18 1.38 -7.89
C GLY A 165 42.18 2.80 -8.47
N GLU A 166 41.20 3.61 -8.10
CA GLU A 166 41.10 5.01 -8.53
C GLU A 166 42.32 5.85 -8.07
N VAL A 167 42.74 5.70 -6.80
CA VAL A 167 43.92 6.36 -6.25
C VAL A 167 45.19 5.97 -7.00
N ARG A 168 45.33 4.68 -7.35
CA ARG A 168 46.44 4.17 -8.12
C ARG A 168 46.45 4.70 -9.55
N ASN A 169 45.38 4.54 -10.27
CA ASN A 169 45.31 4.68 -11.72
C ASN A 169 45.08 6.13 -12.16
N ASN A 170 44.29 6.89 -11.41
CA ASN A 170 43.89 8.25 -11.78
C ASN A 170 44.64 9.32 -10.95
N VAL A 171 44.91 9.05 -9.67
CA VAL A 171 45.66 10.00 -8.81
C VAL A 171 47.16 9.76 -8.86
N GLY A 172 47.58 8.54 -9.22
CA GLY A 172 48.99 8.21 -9.37
C GLY A 172 49.79 8.09 -8.06
N LEU A 173 49.09 7.86 -6.94
CA LEU A 173 49.74 7.62 -5.66
C LEU A 173 50.22 6.17 -5.53
N PRO A 174 51.37 5.93 -4.88
CA PRO A 174 51.86 4.57 -4.66
C PRO A 174 50.89 3.79 -3.78
N THR A 175 50.37 2.69 -4.31
CA THR A 175 49.52 1.75 -3.62
C THR A 175 50.14 0.36 -3.65
N PRO A 176 49.83 -0.54 -2.68
CA PRO A 176 50.25 -1.94 -2.74
C PRO A 176 49.72 -2.61 -3.99
N ASP A 177 50.50 -3.56 -4.54
CA ASP A 177 49.95 -4.45 -5.57
C ASP A 177 48.93 -5.41 -4.97
N GLY A 178 47.90 -5.71 -5.75
CA GLY A 178 46.83 -6.59 -5.30
C GLY A 178 45.79 -6.88 -6.36
N PHE A 179 44.82 -7.66 -5.98
CA PHE A 179 43.67 -8.02 -6.79
C PHE A 179 42.41 -7.97 -5.92
N ALA A 180 41.25 -7.85 -6.56
CA ALA A 180 39.96 -7.94 -5.95
C ALA A 180 39.19 -9.13 -6.51
N VAL A 181 38.49 -9.85 -5.66
CA VAL A 181 37.49 -10.85 -6.05
C VAL A 181 36.20 -10.12 -6.33
N THR A 182 35.59 -10.41 -7.47
CA THR A 182 34.32 -9.79 -7.85
C THR A 182 33.16 -10.38 -7.07
N ALA A 183 32.09 -9.61 -6.90
CA ALA A 183 30.88 -10.06 -6.23
C ALA A 183 30.12 -11.19 -6.99
N ASP A 184 30.53 -11.47 -8.24
CA ASP A 184 29.96 -12.56 -9.04
C ASP A 184 30.46 -13.95 -8.60
N PHE A 185 31.46 -14.00 -7.70
CA PHE A 185 31.98 -15.24 -7.12
C PHE A 185 30.95 -15.96 -6.21
N ASP A 186 30.03 -15.23 -5.57
CA ASP A 186 29.02 -15.76 -4.65
C ASP A 186 27.71 -16.20 -5.36
N ALA A 187 27.67 -16.21 -6.69
CA ALA A 187 26.45 -16.46 -7.47
C ALA A 187 26.34 -17.90 -8.04
N GLU A 188 27.31 -18.78 -7.76
CA GLU A 188 27.26 -20.22 -8.03
C GLU A 188 26.96 -21.01 -6.74
#